data_c77908691cd58c10f9ed7522a220d551
#
_entry.id   c77908691cd58c10f9ed7522a220d551
#
_cell.length_a   1.000
_cell.length_b   1.000
_cell.length_c   1.000
_cell.angle_alpha   90.00
_cell.angle_beta   90.00
_cell.angle_gamma   90.00
#
_symmetry.space_group_name_H-M   'P 1'
#
loop_
_entity.id
_entity.type
_entity.pdbx_description
1 polymer ?
#
loop_
_entity_poly.entity_id
_entity_poly.type
_entity_poly.pdbx_seq_one_letter_code
_entity_poly.pdbx_strand_id
1 'polypeptide(L)'
;MNTIVPDYSRRDFLKKSSFAAAGTLSLVSLPLMGASCTPVQDELNIIGPKTGYSPQIGTLVSMMNWMRNVIENQVSDLQQEQLDFLIDDKANTVGAMLMHLAATERFYQIHSFEGKNWGDWSLEDSKRWSVASGLGDKARKKIKGNDLQYYLDALGEVRSHTLNELKNRDDEWLLSVDNNWPWGPTNAYCKWFHVVEHESNHNGQIKFIMSRTPS
;
A
#
# COMPACT_ATOMS: atom_id res chain seq x y z
N MET A 1 -8.28 27.10 -40.82
CA MET A 1 -6.98 27.34 -40.11
C MET A 1 -6.53 26.00 -39.55
N ASN A 2 -5.61 25.34 -40.25
CA ASN A 2 -5.05 24.06 -39.79
C ASN A 2 -3.89 24.35 -38.84
N THR A 3 -4.05 24.02 -37.57
CA THR A 3 -2.96 24.03 -36.59
C THR A 3 -2.10 22.80 -36.79
N ILE A 4 -0.89 22.99 -37.31
CA ILE A 4 0.15 21.95 -37.42
C ILE A 4 0.71 21.74 -36.01
N VAL A 5 0.43 20.56 -35.40
CA VAL A 5 1.08 20.12 -34.18
C VAL A 5 2.45 19.52 -34.57
N PRO A 6 3.57 20.02 -34.07
CA PRO A 6 4.88 19.44 -34.38
C PRO A 6 5.03 18.06 -33.77
N ASP A 7 5.31 17.06 -34.61
CA ASP A 7 5.65 15.71 -34.23
C ASP A 7 7.09 15.69 -33.67
N TYR A 8 7.23 15.64 -32.33
CA TYR A 8 8.51 15.48 -31.64
C TYR A 8 8.86 14.00 -31.50
N SER A 9 9.76 13.53 -32.37
CA SER A 9 10.29 12.17 -32.27
C SER A 9 11.15 12.00 -30.98
N ARG A 10 11.05 10.80 -30.36
CA ARG A 10 11.89 10.44 -29.18
C ARG A 10 13.40 10.60 -29.47
N ARG A 11 13.80 10.51 -30.73
CA ARG A 11 15.18 10.65 -31.20
C ARG A 11 15.68 12.10 -31.14
N ASP A 12 14.80 13.09 -31.33
CA ASP A 12 15.14 14.51 -31.26
C ASP A 12 15.28 15.00 -29.82
N PHE A 13 14.55 14.41 -28.89
CA PHE A 13 14.73 14.64 -27.45
C PHE A 13 16.13 14.21 -26.99
N LEU A 14 16.57 13.00 -27.37
CA LEU A 14 17.90 12.48 -26.99
C LEU A 14 19.06 13.27 -27.59
N LYS A 15 18.92 13.80 -28.81
CA LYS A 15 19.96 14.61 -29.44
C LYS A 15 20.14 15.99 -28.80
N LYS A 16 19.07 16.58 -28.25
CA LYS A 16 19.13 17.89 -27.58
C LYS A 16 19.71 17.79 -26.15
N SER A 17 19.71 16.61 -25.53
CA SER A 17 20.26 16.40 -24.19
C SER A 17 21.81 16.21 -24.19
N SER A 18 22.43 16.01 -25.34
CA SER A 18 23.87 15.70 -25.45
C SER A 18 24.80 16.91 -25.62
N PHE A 19 24.30 18.13 -25.68
CA PHE A 19 25.12 19.32 -25.99
C PHE A 19 25.47 20.24 -24.82
N ALA A 20 25.31 19.79 -23.59
CA ALA A 20 25.59 20.60 -22.38
C ALA A 20 26.75 20.05 -21.51
N ALA A 21 27.79 19.48 -22.10
CA ALA A 21 28.94 18.98 -21.35
C ALA A 21 30.27 19.33 -22.04
N ALA A 22 30.57 20.63 -22.18
CA ALA A 22 31.93 21.09 -22.42
C ALA A 22 32.10 22.53 -21.90
N GLY A 23 32.58 22.64 -20.65
CA GLY A 23 32.83 23.95 -20.03
C GLY A 23 33.63 23.80 -18.74
N THR A 24 34.97 23.89 -18.84
CA THR A 24 35.95 24.34 -17.85
C THR A 24 35.77 23.92 -16.39
N LEU A 25 36.69 23.02 -15.94
CA LEU A 25 36.99 22.78 -14.51
C LEU A 25 37.55 24.07 -13.88
N SER A 26 36.69 24.80 -13.19
CA SER A 26 37.13 25.70 -12.13
C SER A 26 36.81 25.02 -10.80
N LEU A 27 37.85 24.63 -10.05
CA LEU A 27 37.77 24.16 -8.68
C LEU A 27 37.27 25.31 -7.78
N VAL A 28 35.95 25.47 -7.70
CA VAL A 28 35.29 26.23 -6.66
C VAL A 28 34.93 25.21 -5.56
N SER A 29 35.63 25.28 -4.44
CA SER A 29 35.26 24.61 -3.21
C SER A 29 33.90 25.18 -2.74
N LEU A 30 32.82 24.57 -3.19
CA LEU A 30 31.50 24.82 -2.61
C LEU A 30 31.46 24.23 -1.20
N PRO A 31 31.12 25.00 -0.16
CA PRO A 31 30.83 24.41 1.13
C PRO A 31 29.72 23.37 0.93
N LEU A 32 29.93 22.15 1.44
CA LEU A 32 28.89 21.14 1.59
C LEU A 32 27.84 21.77 2.52
N MET A 33 26.88 22.50 1.94
CA MET A 33 25.66 22.82 2.65
C MET A 33 24.97 21.49 2.85
N GLY A 34 25.10 20.91 4.04
CA GLY A 34 24.28 19.83 4.49
C GLY A 34 22.84 20.22 4.21
N ALA A 35 22.19 19.53 3.30
CA ALA A 35 20.76 19.67 3.11
C ALA A 35 20.13 19.37 4.49
N SER A 36 19.79 20.41 5.25
CA SER A 36 18.89 20.31 6.38
C SER A 36 17.60 19.74 5.78
N CYS A 37 17.42 18.42 5.90
CA CYS A 37 16.10 17.84 5.75
C CYS A 37 15.24 18.46 6.86
N THR A 38 14.58 19.59 6.56
CA THR A 38 13.46 20.01 7.38
C THR A 38 12.51 18.83 7.45
N PRO A 39 12.07 18.41 8.64
CA PRO A 39 11.10 17.34 8.75
C PRO A 39 9.91 17.74 7.89
N VAL A 40 9.65 16.95 6.84
CA VAL A 40 8.45 17.12 6.02
C VAL A 40 7.29 16.92 6.98
N GLN A 41 6.48 17.95 7.11
CA GLN A 41 5.33 17.99 8.00
C GLN A 41 4.48 16.73 7.75
N ASP A 42 3.92 16.12 8.80
CA ASP A 42 3.13 14.88 8.75
C ASP A 42 1.79 15.06 7.99
N GLU A 43 1.84 15.74 6.86
CA GLU A 43 0.70 15.93 5.98
C GLU A 43 0.43 14.68 5.16
N LEU A 44 -0.82 14.24 5.14
CA LEU A 44 -1.25 13.00 4.51
C LEU A 44 -0.88 12.92 3.02
N ASN A 45 -0.98 14.06 2.31
CA ASN A 45 -0.76 14.13 0.86
C ASN A 45 0.71 14.36 0.45
N ILE A 46 1.65 14.34 1.42
CA ILE A 46 3.07 14.45 1.14
C ILE A 46 3.72 13.10 1.30
N ILE A 47 4.14 12.50 0.18
CA ILE A 47 4.86 11.23 0.17
C ILE A 47 6.35 11.51 0.36
N GLY A 48 6.92 10.98 1.43
CA GLY A 48 8.32 11.15 1.77
C GLY A 48 8.68 10.58 3.14
N PRO A 49 9.92 10.78 3.60
CA PRO A 49 10.35 10.33 4.92
C PRO A 49 9.46 10.86 6.03
N LYS A 50 9.19 10.04 7.04
CA LYS A 50 8.39 10.37 8.22
C LYS A 50 9.25 10.34 9.48
N THR A 51 8.98 11.26 10.41
CA THR A 51 9.65 11.29 11.72
C THR A 51 9.44 9.99 12.48
N GLY A 52 10.50 9.46 13.09
CA GLY A 52 10.47 8.20 13.86
C GLY A 52 10.66 6.94 13.04
N TYR A 53 10.99 7.06 11.75
CA TYR A 53 11.34 5.96 10.84
C TYR A 53 12.64 6.27 10.10
N SER A 54 13.33 5.23 9.62
CA SER A 54 14.40 5.42 8.62
C SER A 54 13.83 6.00 7.32
N PRO A 55 14.65 6.66 6.48
CA PRO A 55 14.12 7.44 5.35
C PRO A 55 13.23 6.67 4.37
N GLN A 56 13.61 5.46 3.98
CA GLN A 56 12.82 4.67 3.02
C GLN A 56 11.60 4.04 3.69
N ILE A 57 11.73 3.56 4.93
CA ILE A 57 10.58 3.08 5.72
C ILE A 57 9.58 4.21 5.93
N GLY A 58 10.04 5.41 6.27
CA GLY A 58 9.14 6.57 6.43
C GLY A 58 8.40 6.92 5.15
N THR A 59 9.06 6.81 4.00
CA THR A 59 8.41 6.99 2.69
C THR A 59 7.35 5.91 2.43
N LEU A 60 7.66 4.65 2.70
CA LEU A 60 6.70 3.55 2.60
C LEU A 60 5.50 3.78 3.53
N VAL A 61 5.74 4.15 4.79
CA VAL A 61 4.69 4.47 5.77
C VAL A 61 3.78 5.61 5.28
N SER A 62 4.34 6.64 4.65
CA SER A 62 3.52 7.72 4.09
C SER A 62 2.59 7.23 2.98
N MET A 63 3.06 6.33 2.10
CA MET A 63 2.23 5.69 1.08
C MET A 63 1.14 4.79 1.68
N MET A 64 1.49 4.00 2.70
CA MET A 64 0.55 3.13 3.41
C MET A 64 -0.57 3.94 4.08
N ASN A 65 -0.23 5.02 4.75
CA ASN A 65 -1.20 5.89 5.43
C ASN A 65 -2.11 6.60 4.42
N TRP A 66 -1.54 7.10 3.32
CA TRP A 66 -2.31 7.73 2.25
C TRP A 66 -3.33 6.77 1.65
N MET A 67 -2.92 5.54 1.30
CA MET A 67 -3.81 4.58 0.66
C MET A 67 -4.90 4.10 1.60
N ARG A 68 -4.58 3.85 2.88
CA ARG A 68 -5.57 3.50 3.90
C ARG A 68 -6.62 4.60 4.08
N ASN A 69 -6.18 5.85 4.17
CA ASN A 69 -7.11 6.98 4.27
C ASN A 69 -8.03 7.10 3.05
N VAL A 70 -7.52 6.81 1.84
CA VAL A 70 -8.37 6.78 0.63
C VAL A 70 -9.49 5.74 0.76
N ILE A 71 -9.19 4.55 1.30
CA ILE A 71 -10.19 3.50 1.51
C ILE A 71 -11.18 3.89 2.60
N GLU A 72 -10.70 4.33 3.75
CA GLU A 72 -11.54 4.72 4.89
C GLU A 72 -12.52 5.84 4.50
N ASN A 73 -12.04 6.87 3.81
CA ASN A 73 -12.91 7.94 3.31
C ASN A 73 -13.91 7.44 2.25
N GLN A 74 -13.51 6.46 1.42
CA GLN A 74 -14.39 5.90 0.39
C GLN A 74 -15.59 5.16 0.99
N VAL A 75 -15.41 4.53 2.15
CA VAL A 75 -16.45 3.68 2.78
C VAL A 75 -17.13 4.34 3.97
N SER A 76 -16.77 5.58 4.34
CA SER A 76 -17.14 6.27 5.59
C SER A 76 -18.63 6.30 5.89
N ASP A 77 -19.46 6.35 4.84
CA ASP A 77 -20.91 6.52 4.97
C ASP A 77 -21.70 5.22 4.71
N LEU A 78 -20.99 4.10 4.49
CA LEU A 78 -21.67 2.84 4.15
C LEU A 78 -22.38 2.23 5.36
N GLN A 79 -23.65 1.88 5.13
CA GLN A 79 -24.47 1.13 6.08
C GLN A 79 -24.24 -0.37 5.92
N GLN A 80 -24.63 -1.16 6.92
CA GLN A 80 -24.44 -2.61 6.92
C GLN A 80 -24.98 -3.29 5.66
N GLU A 81 -26.16 -2.90 5.20
CA GLU A 81 -26.79 -3.46 4.00
C GLU A 81 -25.93 -3.23 2.75
N GLN A 82 -25.27 -2.08 2.67
CA GLN A 82 -24.37 -1.74 1.57
C GLN A 82 -23.03 -2.47 1.68
N LEU A 83 -22.54 -2.68 2.91
CA LEU A 83 -21.33 -3.49 3.16
C LEU A 83 -21.53 -4.96 2.79
N ASP A 84 -22.75 -5.46 2.91
CA ASP A 84 -23.12 -6.84 2.61
C ASP A 84 -23.70 -7.03 1.19
N PHE A 85 -23.84 -5.96 0.42
CA PHE A 85 -24.41 -6.02 -0.92
C PHE A 85 -23.57 -6.84 -1.88
N LEU A 86 -24.22 -7.71 -2.65
CA LEU A 86 -23.65 -8.52 -3.72
C LEU A 86 -24.20 -8.06 -5.07
N ILE A 87 -23.33 -7.65 -5.99
CA ILE A 87 -23.74 -7.31 -7.36
C ILE A 87 -24.11 -8.57 -8.17
N ASP A 88 -23.54 -9.72 -7.83
CA ASP A 88 -23.81 -11.04 -8.40
C ASP A 88 -23.33 -12.16 -7.43
N ASP A 89 -23.56 -13.41 -7.81
CA ASP A 89 -23.22 -14.59 -7.00
C ASP A 89 -21.71 -14.90 -6.92
N LYS A 90 -20.88 -14.23 -7.70
CA LYS A 90 -19.42 -14.41 -7.75
C LYS A 90 -18.64 -13.25 -7.13
N ALA A 91 -19.26 -12.08 -7.03
CA ALA A 91 -18.65 -10.89 -6.43
C ALA A 91 -18.35 -11.09 -4.94
N ASN A 92 -17.38 -10.37 -4.41
CA ASN A 92 -17.22 -10.23 -2.98
C ASN A 92 -17.97 -8.99 -2.47
N THR A 93 -18.40 -9.01 -1.22
CA THR A 93 -19.00 -7.84 -0.58
C THR A 93 -17.92 -6.83 -0.19
N VAL A 94 -18.29 -5.56 0.01
CA VAL A 94 -17.37 -4.53 0.51
C VAL A 94 -16.83 -4.93 1.88
N GLY A 95 -17.68 -5.40 2.81
CA GLY A 95 -17.26 -5.84 4.14
C GLY A 95 -16.24 -6.99 4.08
N ALA A 96 -16.45 -7.98 3.19
CA ALA A 96 -15.50 -9.07 3.02
C ALA A 96 -14.15 -8.57 2.46
N MET A 97 -14.14 -7.59 1.56
CA MET A 97 -12.91 -6.99 1.05
C MET A 97 -12.17 -6.18 2.10
N LEU A 98 -12.84 -5.40 2.94
CA LEU A 98 -12.20 -4.69 4.04
C LEU A 98 -11.52 -5.66 5.01
N MET A 99 -12.19 -6.76 5.39
CA MET A 99 -11.59 -7.79 6.22
C MET A 99 -10.43 -8.52 5.52
N HIS A 100 -10.50 -8.69 4.20
CA HIS A 100 -9.42 -9.27 3.40
C HIS A 100 -8.17 -8.38 3.39
N LEU A 101 -8.32 -7.06 3.33
CA LEU A 101 -7.20 -6.13 3.44
C LEU A 101 -6.50 -6.24 4.80
N ALA A 102 -7.26 -6.35 5.89
CA ALA A 102 -6.70 -6.59 7.22
C ALA A 102 -5.97 -7.95 7.29
N ALA A 103 -6.56 -9.01 6.75
CA ALA A 103 -5.94 -10.34 6.69
C ALA A 103 -4.67 -10.36 5.85
N THR A 104 -4.63 -9.62 4.74
CA THR A 104 -3.44 -9.48 3.88
C THR A 104 -2.32 -8.77 4.63
N GLU A 105 -2.59 -7.66 5.31
CA GLU A 105 -1.58 -6.96 6.10
C GLU A 105 -1.04 -7.85 7.24
N ARG A 106 -1.93 -8.59 7.96
CA ARG A 106 -1.51 -9.56 8.96
C ARG A 106 -0.64 -10.67 8.38
N PHE A 107 -0.96 -11.16 7.20
CA PHE A 107 -0.15 -12.15 6.48
C PHE A 107 1.29 -11.65 6.29
N TYR A 108 1.48 -10.41 5.83
CA TYR A 108 2.81 -9.84 5.67
C TYR A 108 3.55 -9.61 7.00
N GLN A 109 2.85 -9.30 8.10
CA GLN A 109 3.45 -9.24 9.44
C GLN A 109 4.05 -10.59 9.83
N ILE A 110 3.30 -11.67 9.68
CA ILE A 110 3.74 -13.03 10.02
C ILE A 110 5.00 -13.41 9.25
N HIS A 111 5.04 -13.13 7.96
CA HIS A 111 6.13 -13.57 7.11
C HIS A 111 7.34 -12.64 7.11
N SER A 112 7.18 -11.35 7.33
CA SER A 112 8.29 -10.40 7.30
C SER A 112 8.81 -9.99 8.66
N PHE A 113 7.95 -9.88 9.68
CA PHE A 113 8.36 -9.50 11.03
C PHE A 113 8.65 -10.71 11.92
N GLU A 114 7.80 -11.73 11.85
CA GLU A 114 7.94 -12.95 12.66
C GLU A 114 8.82 -14.01 11.98
N GLY A 115 9.19 -13.81 10.71
CA GLY A 115 10.11 -14.69 9.96
C GLY A 115 9.56 -16.08 9.67
N LYS A 116 8.24 -16.26 9.68
CA LYS A 116 7.61 -17.57 9.41
C LYS A 116 7.57 -17.85 7.91
N ASN A 117 7.56 -19.14 7.56
CA ASN A 117 7.45 -19.57 6.17
C ASN A 117 6.08 -19.22 5.58
N TRP A 118 6.01 -19.15 4.27
CA TRP A 118 4.76 -18.93 3.54
C TRP A 118 3.68 -19.93 3.95
N GLY A 119 2.55 -19.39 4.44
CA GLY A 119 1.40 -20.19 4.84
C GLY A 119 1.44 -20.72 6.29
N ASP A 120 2.51 -20.49 7.03
CA ASP A 120 2.63 -20.86 8.44
C ASP A 120 1.83 -19.91 9.34
N TRP A 121 0.55 -20.18 9.48
CA TRP A 121 -0.33 -19.43 10.36
C TRP A 121 -0.45 -20.12 11.72
N SER A 122 -0.47 -19.35 12.79
CA SER A 122 -0.88 -19.86 14.09
C SER A 122 -2.34 -20.35 14.05
N LEU A 123 -2.76 -21.18 14.99
CA LEU A 123 -4.17 -21.60 15.10
C LEU A 123 -5.09 -20.39 15.31
N GLU A 124 -4.63 -19.38 16.04
CA GLU A 124 -5.37 -18.15 16.30
C GLU A 124 -5.49 -17.32 15.03
N ASP A 125 -4.38 -17.06 14.34
CA ASP A 125 -4.38 -16.33 13.05
C ASP A 125 -5.23 -17.06 12.01
N SER A 126 -5.09 -18.38 11.90
CA SER A 126 -5.87 -19.20 10.99
C SER A 126 -7.37 -19.09 11.28
N LYS A 127 -7.76 -19.17 12.55
CA LYS A 127 -9.16 -19.06 12.98
C LYS A 127 -9.74 -17.68 12.65
N ARG A 128 -8.97 -16.62 12.83
CA ARG A 128 -9.42 -15.24 12.63
C ARG A 128 -9.41 -14.84 11.17
N TRP A 129 -8.37 -15.17 10.41
CA TRP A 129 -8.07 -14.55 9.13
C TRP A 129 -8.23 -15.44 7.91
N SER A 130 -8.21 -16.78 8.05
CA SER A 130 -8.18 -17.68 6.89
C SER A 130 -9.37 -17.51 5.93
N VAL A 131 -10.56 -17.22 6.45
CA VAL A 131 -11.76 -16.99 5.63
C VAL A 131 -11.64 -15.68 4.85
N ALA A 132 -11.21 -14.62 5.51
CA ALA A 132 -11.00 -13.31 4.90
C ALA A 132 -9.88 -13.34 3.86
N SER A 133 -8.77 -14.02 4.17
CA SER A 133 -7.64 -14.16 3.26
C SER A 133 -8.02 -14.80 1.92
N GLY A 134 -8.93 -15.79 1.93
CA GLY A 134 -9.33 -16.52 0.74
C GLY A 134 -10.44 -15.86 -0.10
N LEU A 135 -11.19 -14.92 0.47
CA LEU A 135 -12.41 -14.36 -0.15
C LEU A 135 -13.40 -15.44 -0.67
N GLY A 136 -14.19 -15.11 -1.69
CA GLY A 136 -15.07 -16.05 -2.38
C GLY A 136 -16.24 -16.56 -1.53
N ASP A 137 -16.75 -17.75 -1.84
CA ASP A 137 -17.98 -18.31 -1.25
C ASP A 137 -17.96 -18.39 0.28
N LYS A 138 -16.82 -18.71 0.87
CA LYS A 138 -16.70 -18.79 2.34
C LYS A 138 -16.81 -17.41 2.98
N ALA A 139 -16.15 -16.42 2.39
CA ALA A 139 -16.20 -15.04 2.88
C ALA A 139 -17.61 -14.46 2.73
N ARG A 140 -18.24 -14.60 1.56
CA ARG A 140 -19.64 -14.17 1.34
C ARG A 140 -20.64 -14.73 2.36
N LYS A 141 -20.42 -15.96 2.80
CA LYS A 141 -21.31 -16.62 3.78
C LYS A 141 -21.03 -16.22 5.22
N LYS A 142 -19.75 -15.95 5.56
CA LYS A 142 -19.29 -15.80 6.94
C LYS A 142 -18.98 -14.37 7.36
N ILE A 143 -18.57 -13.52 6.41
CA ILE A 143 -18.18 -12.12 6.67
C ILE A 143 -19.35 -11.24 6.21
N LYS A 144 -20.31 -11.07 7.08
CA LYS A 144 -21.51 -10.25 6.87
C LYS A 144 -22.21 -9.96 8.18
N GLY A 145 -23.15 -9.01 8.16
CA GLY A 145 -23.95 -8.66 9.33
C GLY A 145 -23.22 -7.82 10.36
N ASN A 146 -22.07 -7.24 9.99
CA ASN A 146 -21.32 -6.34 10.86
C ASN A 146 -21.45 -4.90 10.36
N ASP A 147 -21.35 -3.95 11.28
CA ASP A 147 -21.28 -2.54 10.96
C ASP A 147 -19.90 -2.16 10.38
N LEU A 148 -19.80 -0.94 9.88
CA LEU A 148 -18.55 -0.43 9.32
C LEU A 148 -17.42 -0.42 10.35
N GLN A 149 -17.73 -0.05 11.61
CA GLN A 149 -16.73 0.08 12.66
C GLN A 149 -16.01 -1.24 12.93
N TYR A 150 -16.71 -2.38 12.89
CA TYR A 150 -16.10 -3.71 13.02
C TYR A 150 -14.96 -3.94 12.02
N TYR A 151 -15.13 -3.51 10.78
CA TYR A 151 -14.11 -3.66 9.74
C TYR A 151 -12.98 -2.64 9.89
N LEU A 152 -13.31 -1.40 10.26
CA LEU A 152 -12.31 -0.36 10.50
C LEU A 152 -11.45 -0.69 11.71
N ASP A 153 -12.00 -1.28 12.77
CA ASP A 153 -11.25 -1.72 13.93
C ASP A 153 -10.23 -2.81 13.55
N ALA A 154 -10.62 -3.78 12.74
CA ALA A 154 -9.70 -4.82 12.25
C ALA A 154 -8.56 -4.22 11.41
N LEU A 155 -8.87 -3.29 10.51
CA LEU A 155 -7.89 -2.56 9.70
C LEU A 155 -6.96 -1.70 10.56
N GLY A 156 -7.49 -1.00 11.56
CA GLY A 156 -6.72 -0.16 12.49
C GLY A 156 -5.78 -0.97 13.37
N GLU A 157 -6.23 -2.12 13.88
CA GLU A 157 -5.43 -3.02 14.70
C GLU A 157 -4.19 -3.52 13.94
N VAL A 158 -4.37 -4.09 12.76
CA VAL A 158 -3.23 -4.61 11.97
C VAL A 158 -2.29 -3.48 11.55
N ARG A 159 -2.80 -2.31 11.16
CA ARG A 159 -2.00 -1.16 10.79
C ARG A 159 -1.19 -0.63 11.97
N SER A 160 -1.78 -0.55 13.14
CA SER A 160 -1.09 -0.10 14.35
C SER A 160 0.09 -1.02 14.69
N HIS A 161 -0.09 -2.33 14.56
CA HIS A 161 0.99 -3.29 14.74
C HIS A 161 2.08 -3.12 13.68
N THR A 162 1.73 -3.01 12.39
CA THR A 162 2.68 -2.76 11.31
C THR A 162 3.53 -1.51 11.56
N LEU A 163 2.90 -0.40 11.91
CA LEU A 163 3.61 0.85 12.15
C LEU A 163 4.57 0.77 13.34
N ASN A 164 4.18 0.06 14.40
CA ASN A 164 5.05 -0.15 15.56
C ASN A 164 6.26 -1.04 15.22
N GLU A 165 6.07 -2.09 14.45
CA GLU A 165 7.15 -2.96 13.99
C GLU A 165 8.12 -2.22 13.05
N LEU A 166 7.62 -1.41 12.12
CA LEU A 166 8.44 -0.63 11.20
C LEU A 166 9.28 0.44 11.89
N LYS A 167 8.87 0.98 13.05
CA LYS A 167 9.69 1.91 13.85
C LYS A 167 10.98 1.28 14.37
N ASN A 168 10.98 -0.03 14.57
CA ASN A 168 12.12 -0.78 15.11
C ASN A 168 13.01 -1.38 14.00
N ARG A 169 12.81 -0.97 12.75
CA ARG A 169 13.55 -1.47 11.59
C ARG A 169 14.19 -0.31 10.83
N ASP A 170 15.16 -0.65 9.99
CA ASP A 170 15.92 0.29 9.18
C ASP A 170 15.80 0.00 7.67
N ASP A 171 16.43 0.85 6.87
CA ASP A 171 16.43 0.71 5.42
C ASP A 171 17.25 -0.51 4.96
N GLU A 172 18.21 -0.99 5.74
CA GLU A 172 18.94 -2.23 5.43
C GLU A 172 18.01 -3.44 5.52
N TRP A 173 17.24 -3.54 6.61
CA TRP A 173 16.20 -4.55 6.72
C TRP A 173 15.17 -4.45 5.58
N LEU A 174 14.71 -3.25 5.24
CA LEU A 174 13.73 -3.04 4.17
C LEU A 174 14.23 -3.54 2.82
N LEU A 175 15.52 -3.40 2.55
CA LEU A 175 16.18 -3.83 1.30
C LEU A 175 16.66 -5.27 1.35
N SER A 176 16.65 -5.93 2.52
CA SER A 176 17.08 -7.31 2.65
C SER A 176 16.25 -8.27 1.81
N VAL A 177 16.93 -9.19 1.11
CA VAL A 177 16.30 -10.10 0.15
C VAL A 177 16.03 -11.46 0.78
N ASP A 178 14.79 -11.89 0.71
CA ASP A 178 14.35 -13.25 1.00
C ASP A 178 14.42 -14.07 -0.30
N ASN A 179 15.36 -15.00 -0.37
CA ASN A 179 15.56 -15.85 -1.53
C ASN A 179 14.55 -17.01 -1.62
N ASN A 180 13.81 -17.27 -0.54
CA ASN A 180 12.86 -18.38 -0.46
C ASN A 180 11.40 -17.92 -0.66
N TRP A 181 11.19 -16.65 -1.00
CA TRP A 181 9.85 -16.14 -1.25
C TRP A 181 9.25 -16.80 -2.50
N PRO A 182 7.95 -17.17 -2.50
CA PRO A 182 7.34 -17.93 -3.60
C PRO A 182 7.41 -17.28 -4.99
N TRP A 183 7.60 -15.96 -5.04
CA TRP A 183 7.73 -15.22 -6.32
C TRP A 183 9.18 -15.19 -6.84
N GLY A 184 10.12 -15.83 -6.13
CA GLY A 184 11.56 -15.68 -6.30
C GLY A 184 12.16 -14.67 -5.33
N PRO A 185 13.44 -14.29 -5.50
CA PRO A 185 14.12 -13.35 -4.61
C PRO A 185 13.34 -12.05 -4.46
N THR A 186 12.89 -11.75 -3.24
CA THR A 186 11.99 -10.63 -2.95
C THR A 186 12.43 -9.93 -1.68
N ASN A 187 12.64 -8.61 -1.75
CA ASN A 187 12.99 -7.84 -0.55
C ASN A 187 11.77 -7.46 0.28
N ALA A 188 12.00 -7.05 1.53
CA ALA A 188 10.94 -6.62 2.41
C ALA A 188 10.19 -5.40 1.84
N TYR A 189 10.88 -4.53 1.08
CA TYR A 189 10.24 -3.39 0.43
C TYR A 189 9.15 -3.83 -0.56
N CYS A 190 9.46 -4.80 -1.42
CA CYS A 190 8.48 -5.34 -2.38
C CYS A 190 7.28 -5.98 -1.66
N LYS A 191 7.53 -6.72 -0.57
CA LYS A 191 6.47 -7.31 0.26
C LYS A 191 5.51 -6.24 0.79
N TRP A 192 6.03 -5.16 1.37
CA TRP A 192 5.23 -4.09 1.95
C TRP A 192 4.64 -3.12 0.90
N PHE A 193 5.33 -2.93 -0.23
CA PHE A 193 4.75 -2.25 -1.39
C PHE A 193 3.49 -2.98 -1.90
N HIS A 194 3.53 -4.32 -1.93
CA HIS A 194 2.35 -5.09 -2.34
C HIS A 194 1.15 -4.86 -1.42
N VAL A 195 1.34 -4.58 -0.12
CA VAL A 195 0.21 -4.21 0.77
C VAL A 195 -0.46 -2.93 0.27
N VAL A 196 0.31 -1.91 -0.12
CA VAL A 196 -0.21 -0.64 -0.66
C VAL A 196 -0.91 -0.84 -2.00
N GLU A 197 -0.28 -1.60 -2.90
CA GLU A 197 -0.83 -1.92 -4.21
C GLU A 197 -2.13 -2.72 -4.09
N HIS A 198 -2.16 -3.69 -3.18
CA HIS A 198 -3.31 -4.53 -2.90
C HIS A 198 -4.52 -3.72 -2.38
N GLU A 199 -4.27 -2.78 -1.47
CA GLU A 199 -5.29 -1.81 -1.03
C GLU A 199 -5.81 -0.98 -2.19
N SER A 200 -4.94 -0.49 -3.09
CA SER A 200 -5.34 0.28 -4.27
C SER A 200 -6.19 -0.54 -5.24
N ASN A 201 -5.82 -1.80 -5.47
CA ASN A 201 -6.55 -2.72 -6.33
C ASN A 201 -7.98 -2.95 -5.79
N HIS A 202 -8.12 -3.31 -4.51
CA HIS A 202 -9.43 -3.52 -3.89
C HIS A 202 -10.23 -2.23 -3.76
N ASN A 203 -9.61 -1.08 -3.58
CA ASN A 203 -10.32 0.20 -3.61
C ASN A 203 -11.04 0.43 -4.95
N GLY A 204 -10.43 0.05 -6.07
CA GLY A 204 -11.09 0.08 -7.38
C GLY A 204 -12.31 -0.85 -7.44
N GLN A 205 -12.22 -2.05 -6.87
CA GLN A 205 -13.34 -3.01 -6.79
C GLN A 205 -14.45 -2.49 -5.87
N ILE A 206 -14.11 -1.92 -4.72
CA ILE A 206 -15.06 -1.30 -3.78
C ILE A 206 -15.84 -0.19 -4.48
N LYS A 207 -15.17 0.73 -5.17
CA LYS A 207 -15.81 1.80 -5.95
C LYS A 207 -16.76 1.26 -7.01
N PHE A 208 -16.36 0.19 -7.68
CA PHE A 208 -17.20 -0.46 -8.68
C PHE A 208 -18.47 -1.04 -8.06
N ILE A 209 -18.39 -1.70 -6.91
CA ILE A 209 -19.57 -2.24 -6.21
C ILE A 209 -20.44 -1.09 -5.72
N MET A 210 -19.89 -0.10 -5.04
CA MET A 210 -20.63 1.05 -4.52
C MET A 210 -21.41 1.78 -5.61
N SER A 211 -20.86 1.91 -6.82
CA SER A 211 -21.57 2.53 -7.95
C SER A 211 -22.80 1.76 -8.43
N ARG A 212 -23.04 0.57 -7.91
CA ARG A 212 -24.14 -0.33 -8.26
C ARG A 212 -25.00 -0.72 -7.04
N THR A 213 -24.57 -0.31 -5.86
CA THR A 213 -25.34 -0.52 -4.63
C THR A 213 -26.56 0.39 -4.64
N PRO A 214 -27.76 -0.12 -4.36
CA PRO A 214 -28.95 0.70 -4.19
C PRO A 214 -28.77 1.76 -3.10
N SER A 215 -29.34 2.94 -3.31
CA SER A 215 -29.39 4.04 -2.33
C SER A 215 -30.34 3.72 -1.20
#